data_5c4d544898a3e59a82880e2335458b69
#
_entry.id   5c4d544898a3e59a82880e2335458b69
#
_cell.length_a   1.000
_cell.length_b   1.000
_cell.length_c   1.000
_cell.angle_alpha   90.00
_cell.angle_beta   90.00
_cell.angle_gamma   90.00
#
_symmetry.space_group_name_H-M   'P 1'
#
loop_
_entity.id
_entity.type
_entity.pdbx_description
1 polymer ?
#
loop_
_entity_poly.entity_id
_entity_poly.type
_entity_poly.pdbx_seq_one_letter_code
_entity_poly.pdbx_strand_id
1 'polypeptide(L)'
;MNFLKRNAGLLTLTLAACDVLLILAAAVSASYILAPDKWQQDVYAHRFYFGLFILAWLLGASDQRLFASQRGDSLWTQLIAIGRTLLFSLGVSLVLMLFFFRETIDKEYFGLFATAVIVYVLIFRVAMRLFLWSIRRRGYNFRQILIVCANPRARHLVEVIISHGQYGYHLVGLLDDEPERVQYLKEYDVNYLGGVHDLERI
;
A
#
# COMPACT_ATOMS: atom_id res chain seq x y z
N MET A 1 -16.45 -10.79 11.92
CA MET A 1 -15.78 -11.17 10.66
C MET A 1 -16.19 -10.20 9.54
N ASN A 2 -15.26 -9.66 8.77
CA ASN A 2 -15.42 -9.03 7.45
C ASN A 2 -15.84 -7.56 7.31
N PHE A 3 -15.64 -6.68 8.28
CA PHE A 3 -15.77 -5.24 8.03
C PHE A 3 -14.79 -4.75 6.94
N LEU A 4 -13.53 -5.18 6.99
CA LEU A 4 -12.50 -4.80 6.02
C LEU A 4 -12.63 -5.46 4.63
N LYS A 5 -13.23 -6.65 4.53
CA LYS A 5 -13.48 -7.30 3.23
C LYS A 5 -14.65 -6.63 2.50
N ARG A 6 -15.71 -6.26 3.25
CA ARG A 6 -16.89 -5.57 2.71
C ARG A 6 -16.57 -4.14 2.25
N ASN A 7 -15.50 -3.55 2.79
CA ASN A 7 -15.10 -2.16 2.54
C ASN A 7 -13.73 -2.03 1.84
N ALA A 8 -13.29 -3.04 1.08
CA ALA A 8 -12.01 -2.95 0.34
C ALA A 8 -11.98 -1.72 -0.59
N GLY A 9 -13.11 -1.40 -1.23
CA GLY A 9 -13.24 -0.19 -2.05
C GLY A 9 -13.13 1.11 -1.24
N LEU A 10 -13.70 1.14 -0.03
CA LEU A 10 -13.57 2.30 0.85
C LEU A 10 -12.12 2.51 1.29
N LEU A 11 -11.39 1.45 1.61
CA LEU A 11 -9.98 1.55 1.97
C LEU A 11 -9.14 2.10 0.81
N THR A 12 -9.37 1.60 -0.40
CA THR A 12 -8.72 2.11 -1.62
C THR A 12 -9.00 3.59 -1.81
N LEU A 13 -10.26 4.00 -1.68
CA LEU A 13 -10.68 5.40 -1.81
C LEU A 13 -10.05 6.28 -0.72
N THR A 14 -10.00 5.81 0.52
CA THR A 14 -9.38 6.54 1.63
C THR A 14 -7.89 6.75 1.40
N LEU A 15 -7.16 5.73 0.94
CA LEU A 15 -5.74 5.85 0.63
C LEU A 15 -5.49 6.81 -0.52
N ALA A 16 -6.31 6.76 -1.58
CA ALA A 16 -6.23 7.70 -2.69
C ALA A 16 -6.51 9.14 -2.24
N ALA A 17 -7.52 9.34 -1.39
CA ALA A 17 -7.82 10.66 -0.82
C ALA A 17 -6.67 11.18 0.05
N CYS A 18 -6.04 10.33 0.86
CA CYS A 18 -4.85 10.69 1.63
C CYS A 18 -3.70 11.13 0.71
N ASP A 19 -3.43 10.39 -0.37
CA ASP A 19 -2.38 10.77 -1.31
C ASP A 19 -2.67 12.13 -1.95
N VAL A 20 -3.92 12.39 -2.36
CA VAL A 20 -4.32 13.71 -2.90
C VAL A 20 -4.10 14.83 -1.88
N LEU A 21 -4.48 14.61 -0.63
CA LEU A 21 -4.26 15.60 0.44
C LEU A 21 -2.77 15.87 0.67
N LEU A 22 -1.92 14.84 0.61
CA LEU A 22 -0.47 15.00 0.73
C LEU A 22 0.13 15.79 -0.44
N ILE A 23 -0.35 15.56 -1.67
CA ILE A 23 0.08 16.31 -2.85
C ILE A 23 -0.35 17.78 -2.74
N LEU A 24 -1.58 18.04 -2.30
CA LEU A 24 -2.04 19.40 -2.04
C LEU A 24 -1.23 20.09 -0.93
N ALA A 25 -0.93 19.39 0.16
CA ALA A 25 -0.07 19.89 1.21
C ALA A 25 1.35 20.20 0.70
N ALA A 26 1.90 19.38 -0.20
CA ALA A 26 3.18 19.63 -0.83
C ALA A 26 3.16 20.90 -1.71
N ALA A 27 2.08 21.11 -2.47
CA ALA A 27 1.91 22.33 -3.27
C ALA A 27 1.87 23.58 -2.39
N VAL A 28 1.08 23.55 -1.30
CA VAL A 28 1.01 24.64 -0.33
C VAL A 28 2.37 24.87 0.34
N SER A 29 3.08 23.82 0.72
CA SER A 29 4.40 23.93 1.36
C SER A 29 5.43 24.55 0.42
N ALA A 30 5.45 24.15 -0.86
CA ALA A 30 6.34 24.72 -1.86
C ALA A 30 6.08 26.23 -2.05
N SER A 31 4.81 26.62 -2.21
CA SER A 31 4.41 28.03 -2.33
C SER A 31 4.74 28.84 -1.08
N TYR A 32 4.53 28.27 0.11
CA TYR A 32 4.85 28.96 1.36
C TYR A 32 6.36 29.20 1.55
N ILE A 33 7.19 28.25 1.10
CA ILE A 33 8.65 28.41 1.17
C ILE A 33 9.15 29.46 0.19
N LEU A 34 8.59 29.52 -1.03
CA LEU A 34 9.01 30.46 -2.06
C LEU A 34 8.48 31.86 -1.84
N ALA A 35 7.22 31.99 -1.45
CA ALA A 35 6.53 33.24 -1.32
C ALA A 35 5.65 33.29 -0.05
N PRO A 36 6.24 33.42 1.16
CA PRO A 36 5.49 33.35 2.43
C PRO A 36 4.35 34.37 2.52
N ASP A 37 4.56 35.55 2.00
CA ASP A 37 3.57 36.66 2.04
C ASP A 37 2.46 36.50 1.00
N LYS A 38 2.68 35.73 -0.05
CA LYS A 38 1.79 35.60 -1.21
C LYS A 38 1.49 34.13 -1.58
N TRP A 39 1.70 33.20 -0.66
CA TRP A 39 1.59 31.76 -0.92
C TRP A 39 0.24 31.35 -1.55
N GLN A 40 -0.85 32.03 -1.18
CA GLN A 40 -2.19 31.74 -1.74
C GLN A 40 -2.27 32.07 -3.23
N GLN A 41 -1.66 33.18 -3.63
CA GLN A 41 -1.60 33.60 -5.04
C GLN A 41 -0.70 32.65 -5.83
N ASP A 42 0.41 32.23 -5.23
CA ASP A 42 1.36 31.31 -5.82
C ASP A 42 0.75 29.91 -6.03
N VAL A 43 0.05 29.35 -5.02
CA VAL A 43 -0.74 28.12 -5.17
C VAL A 43 -1.74 28.24 -6.31
N TYR A 44 -2.45 29.36 -6.39
CA TYR A 44 -3.41 29.58 -7.47
C TYR A 44 -2.75 29.66 -8.84
N ALA A 45 -1.58 30.29 -8.94
CA ALA A 45 -0.82 30.36 -10.18
C ALA A 45 -0.40 28.97 -10.68
N HIS A 46 0.03 28.08 -9.77
CA HIS A 46 0.50 26.74 -10.12
C HIS A 46 -0.60 25.64 -10.11
N ARG A 47 -1.90 26.01 -9.98
CA ARG A 47 -3.03 25.06 -9.83
C ARG A 47 -3.13 23.99 -10.92
N PHE A 48 -2.84 24.36 -12.15
CA PHE A 48 -2.87 23.42 -13.27
C PHE A 48 -1.76 22.36 -13.17
N TYR A 49 -0.58 22.79 -12.72
CA TYR A 49 0.56 21.88 -12.58
C TYR A 49 0.29 20.78 -11.56
N PHE A 50 -0.05 21.13 -10.32
CA PHE A 50 -0.34 20.09 -9.33
C PHE A 50 -1.66 19.35 -9.60
N GLY A 51 -2.63 19.99 -10.27
CA GLY A 51 -3.84 19.31 -10.74
C GLY A 51 -3.55 18.19 -11.75
N LEU A 52 -2.72 18.46 -12.74
CA LEU A 52 -2.23 17.48 -13.71
C LEU A 52 -1.40 16.39 -13.02
N PHE A 53 -0.57 16.78 -12.06
CA PHE A 53 0.20 15.83 -11.27
C PHE A 53 -0.70 14.87 -10.48
N ILE A 54 -1.74 15.38 -9.80
CA ILE A 54 -2.73 14.53 -9.09
C ILE A 54 -3.38 13.53 -10.03
N LEU A 55 -3.81 13.97 -11.20
CA LEU A 55 -4.43 13.08 -12.19
C LEU A 55 -3.45 11.98 -12.63
N ALA A 56 -2.24 12.35 -13.01
CA ALA A 56 -1.20 11.41 -13.40
C ALA A 56 -0.81 10.46 -12.24
N TRP A 57 -0.77 10.98 -11.01
CA TRP A 57 -0.50 10.19 -9.81
C TRP A 57 -1.56 9.11 -9.59
N LEU A 58 -2.84 9.47 -9.65
CA LEU A 58 -3.94 8.51 -9.46
C LEU A 58 -3.94 7.42 -10.52
N LEU A 59 -3.64 7.77 -11.77
CA LEU A 59 -3.49 6.81 -12.87
C LEU A 59 -2.31 5.86 -12.63
N GLY A 60 -1.13 6.40 -12.36
CA GLY A 60 0.07 5.61 -12.11
C GLY A 60 -0.02 4.75 -10.84
N ALA A 61 -0.60 5.28 -9.76
CA ALA A 61 -0.81 4.56 -8.52
C ALA A 61 -1.81 3.41 -8.67
N SER A 62 -2.82 3.57 -9.52
CA SER A 62 -3.77 2.51 -9.86
C SER A 62 -3.11 1.39 -10.67
N ASP A 63 -2.29 1.74 -11.66
CA ASP A 63 -1.52 0.79 -12.47
C ASP A 63 -0.55 -0.02 -11.62
N GLN A 64 0.22 0.63 -10.75
CA GLN A 64 1.17 -0.01 -9.82
C GLN A 64 0.50 -0.66 -8.62
N ARG A 65 -0.83 -0.68 -8.54
CA ARG A 65 -1.62 -1.25 -7.44
C ARG A 65 -1.21 -0.74 -6.05
N LEU A 66 -0.79 0.54 -5.95
CA LEU A 66 -0.33 1.13 -4.68
C LEU A 66 -1.41 1.18 -3.60
N PHE A 67 -2.68 1.11 -3.99
CA PHE A 67 -3.84 1.09 -3.10
C PHE A 67 -4.30 -0.33 -2.72
N ALA A 68 -3.70 -1.36 -3.31
CA ALA A 68 -4.01 -2.75 -2.99
C ALA A 68 -3.38 -3.19 -1.66
N SER A 69 -3.91 -4.28 -1.10
CA SER A 69 -3.35 -4.86 0.13
C SER A 69 -2.00 -5.54 -0.16
N GLN A 70 -0.90 -4.89 0.19
CA GLN A 70 0.48 -5.36 -0.04
C GLN A 70 1.04 -6.09 1.20
N ARG A 71 0.30 -7.10 1.72
CA ARG A 71 0.67 -7.78 2.98
C ARG A 71 1.97 -8.60 2.87
N GLY A 72 2.23 -9.18 1.71
CA GLY A 72 3.40 -10.03 1.44
C GLY A 72 4.53 -9.33 0.69
N ASP A 73 4.34 -8.08 0.26
CA ASP A 73 5.32 -7.38 -0.54
C ASP A 73 6.49 -6.87 0.30
N SER A 74 7.69 -6.99 -0.26
CA SER A 74 8.87 -6.42 0.36
C SER A 74 8.82 -4.89 0.36
N LEU A 75 9.57 -4.25 1.28
CA LEU A 75 9.73 -2.78 1.27
C LEU A 75 10.29 -2.28 -0.06
N TRP A 76 11.23 -3.02 -0.65
CA TRP A 76 11.86 -2.66 -1.92
C TRP A 76 10.86 -2.64 -3.07
N THR A 77 10.00 -3.64 -3.17
CA THR A 77 8.95 -3.69 -4.21
C THR A 77 8.04 -2.47 -4.11
N GLN A 78 7.64 -2.09 -2.90
CA GLN A 78 6.80 -0.93 -2.65
C GLN A 78 7.51 0.39 -2.98
N LEU A 79 8.78 0.55 -2.59
CA LEU A 79 9.57 1.74 -2.91
C LEU A 79 9.78 1.92 -4.41
N ILE A 80 10.04 0.82 -5.13
CA ILE A 80 10.16 0.84 -6.60
C ILE A 80 8.84 1.26 -7.25
N ALA A 81 7.70 0.73 -6.79
CA ALA A 81 6.39 1.09 -7.31
C ALA A 81 6.08 2.59 -7.08
N ILE A 82 6.38 3.11 -5.89
CA ILE A 82 6.25 4.55 -5.58
C ILE A 82 7.16 5.38 -6.49
N GLY A 83 8.42 4.99 -6.63
CA GLY A 83 9.39 5.68 -7.49
C GLY A 83 8.94 5.73 -8.95
N ARG A 84 8.44 4.62 -9.50
CA ARG A 84 7.88 4.57 -10.86
C ARG A 84 6.68 5.49 -11.02
N THR A 85 5.76 5.48 -10.05
CA THR A 85 4.58 6.36 -10.06
C THR A 85 4.98 7.83 -10.00
N LEU A 86 5.96 8.19 -9.16
CA LEU A 86 6.51 9.55 -9.05
C LEU A 86 7.11 10.02 -10.38
N LEU A 87 8.00 9.22 -10.95
CA LEU A 87 8.65 9.56 -12.23
C LEU A 87 7.62 9.69 -13.37
N PHE A 88 6.65 8.79 -13.43
CA PHE A 88 5.55 8.88 -14.39
C PHE A 88 4.75 10.16 -14.20
N SER A 89 4.34 10.47 -12.97
CA SER A 89 3.50 11.64 -12.68
C SER A 89 4.23 12.95 -12.94
N LEU A 90 5.51 13.05 -12.53
CA LEU A 90 6.35 14.23 -12.81
C LEU A 90 6.56 14.40 -14.32
N GLY A 91 6.88 13.32 -15.02
CA GLY A 91 7.10 13.37 -16.47
C GLY A 91 5.84 13.75 -17.25
N VAL A 92 4.71 13.10 -16.96
CA VAL A 92 3.43 13.41 -17.62
C VAL A 92 2.98 14.84 -17.33
N SER A 93 3.00 15.27 -16.06
CA SER A 93 2.59 16.63 -15.71
C SER A 93 3.48 17.69 -16.36
N LEU A 94 4.79 17.46 -16.42
CA LEU A 94 5.75 18.35 -17.09
C LEU A 94 5.49 18.44 -18.58
N VAL A 95 5.32 17.31 -19.28
CA VAL A 95 5.06 17.27 -20.73
C VAL A 95 3.74 17.94 -21.06
N LEU A 96 2.68 17.66 -20.31
CA LEU A 96 1.37 18.28 -20.52
C LEU A 96 1.42 19.79 -20.30
N MET A 97 2.15 20.23 -19.27
CA MET A 97 2.33 21.65 -18.98
C MET A 97 3.04 22.38 -20.11
N LEU A 98 4.16 21.82 -20.61
CA LEU A 98 4.90 22.39 -21.76
C LEU A 98 4.06 22.42 -23.02
N PHE A 99 3.22 21.41 -23.26
CA PHE A 99 2.45 21.29 -24.49
C PHE A 99 1.23 22.20 -24.52
N PHE A 100 0.45 22.24 -23.41
CA PHE A 100 -0.85 22.92 -23.39
C PHE A 100 -0.77 24.36 -22.88
N PHE A 101 0.13 24.64 -21.95
CA PHE A 101 0.14 25.95 -21.28
C PHE A 101 1.28 26.84 -21.71
N ARG A 102 2.33 26.30 -22.36
CA ARG A 102 3.51 27.03 -22.85
C ARG A 102 4.09 28.06 -21.85
N GLU A 103 3.73 27.91 -20.58
CA GLU A 103 4.22 28.79 -19.52
C GLU A 103 5.65 28.41 -19.17
N THR A 104 6.42 29.42 -18.77
CA THR A 104 7.75 29.19 -18.19
C THR A 104 7.56 28.47 -16.86
N ILE A 105 7.99 27.21 -16.82
CA ILE A 105 7.95 26.45 -15.57
C ILE A 105 8.92 27.08 -14.59
N ASP A 106 8.40 27.50 -13.45
CA ASP A 106 9.25 27.91 -12.33
C ASP A 106 9.99 26.69 -11.81
N LYS A 107 11.31 26.65 -12.10
CA LYS A 107 12.17 25.52 -11.75
C LYS A 107 12.30 25.34 -10.23
N GLU A 108 12.26 26.44 -9.49
CA GLU A 108 12.36 26.42 -8.02
C GLU A 108 11.10 25.80 -7.42
N TYR A 109 9.93 26.25 -7.89
CA TYR A 109 8.65 25.66 -7.48
C TYR A 109 8.57 24.17 -7.81
N PHE A 110 8.94 23.80 -9.04
CA PHE A 110 8.95 22.40 -9.47
C PHE A 110 9.83 21.52 -8.59
N GLY A 111 11.05 21.97 -8.30
CA GLY A 111 11.99 21.25 -7.46
C GLY A 111 11.51 21.08 -6.01
N LEU A 112 11.00 22.14 -5.41
CA LEU A 112 10.45 22.13 -4.06
C LEU A 112 9.19 21.27 -3.96
N PHE A 113 8.26 21.42 -4.90
CA PHE A 113 7.05 20.62 -4.97
C PHE A 113 7.37 19.12 -5.11
N ALA A 114 8.24 18.74 -6.06
CA ALA A 114 8.65 17.36 -6.26
C ALA A 114 9.30 16.77 -4.99
N THR A 115 10.20 17.52 -4.35
CA THR A 115 10.85 17.11 -3.09
C THR A 115 9.84 16.95 -1.97
N ALA A 116 8.91 17.90 -1.80
CA ALA A 116 7.86 17.81 -0.78
C ALA A 116 6.94 16.59 -0.98
N VAL A 117 6.51 16.33 -2.24
CA VAL A 117 5.70 15.14 -2.55
C VAL A 117 6.44 13.86 -2.19
N ILE A 118 7.72 13.73 -2.58
CA ILE A 118 8.54 12.56 -2.24
C ILE A 118 8.58 12.35 -0.72
N VAL A 119 8.92 13.40 0.02
CA VAL A 119 9.04 13.33 1.48
C VAL A 119 7.70 12.96 2.13
N TYR A 120 6.62 13.62 1.76
CA TYR A 120 5.31 13.40 2.39
C TYR A 120 4.76 12.01 2.08
N VAL A 121 4.86 11.56 0.83
CA VAL A 121 4.41 10.22 0.44
C VAL A 121 5.23 9.14 1.14
N LEU A 122 6.56 9.27 1.18
CA LEU A 122 7.42 8.29 1.85
C LEU A 122 7.13 8.23 3.35
N ILE A 123 7.05 9.37 4.04
CA ILE A 123 6.72 9.42 5.47
C ILE A 123 5.37 8.76 5.73
N PHE A 124 4.36 9.10 4.95
CA PHE A 124 3.02 8.52 5.09
C PHE A 124 3.03 7.00 4.89
N ARG A 125 3.69 6.50 3.84
CA ARG A 125 3.77 5.06 3.56
C ARG A 125 4.50 4.29 4.67
N VAL A 126 5.61 4.84 5.16
CA VAL A 126 6.35 4.24 6.28
C VAL A 126 5.49 4.27 7.56
N ALA A 127 4.88 5.40 7.87
CA ALA A 127 4.01 5.54 9.05
C ALA A 127 2.83 4.55 9.00
N MET A 128 2.14 4.46 7.86
CA MET A 128 1.05 3.50 7.66
C MET A 128 1.51 2.05 7.83
N ARG A 129 2.68 1.71 7.32
CA ARG A 129 3.23 0.36 7.48
C ARG A 129 3.54 0.03 8.94
N LEU A 130 4.19 0.95 9.65
CA LEU A 130 4.50 0.79 11.08
C LEU A 130 3.21 0.71 11.91
N PHE A 131 2.22 1.52 11.60
CA PHE A 131 0.91 1.50 12.25
C PHE A 131 0.20 0.15 12.04
N LEU A 132 0.11 -0.33 10.80
CA LEU A 132 -0.48 -1.63 10.50
C LEU A 132 0.29 -2.79 11.15
N TRP A 133 1.61 -2.71 11.20
CA TRP A 133 2.44 -3.70 11.89
C TRP A 133 2.19 -3.70 13.40
N SER A 134 2.08 -2.52 14.02
CA SER A 134 1.74 -2.39 15.45
C SER A 134 0.37 -2.99 15.78
N ILE A 135 -0.64 -2.73 14.94
CA ILE A 135 -2.00 -3.29 15.10
C ILE A 135 -1.96 -4.81 15.00
N ARG A 136 -1.23 -5.37 14.04
CA ARG A 136 -1.10 -6.82 13.86
C ARG A 136 -0.40 -7.47 15.05
N ARG A 137 0.65 -6.86 15.59
CA ARG A 137 1.33 -7.36 16.80
C ARG A 137 0.39 -7.44 18.02
N ARG A 138 -0.64 -6.59 18.07
CA ARG A 138 -1.64 -6.60 19.16
C ARG A 138 -2.79 -7.61 18.92
N GLY A 139 -2.69 -8.46 17.91
CA GLY A 139 -3.70 -9.48 17.65
C GLY A 139 -4.91 -9.03 16.81
N TYR A 140 -4.83 -7.85 16.18
CA TYR A 140 -5.92 -7.35 15.34
C TYR A 140 -5.61 -7.52 13.85
N ASN A 141 -6.67 -7.60 13.04
CA ASN A 141 -6.58 -7.64 11.57
C ASN A 141 -5.85 -8.86 10.99
N PHE A 142 -6.00 -10.04 11.63
CA PHE A 142 -5.54 -11.31 11.09
C PHE A 142 -6.47 -11.84 10.00
N ARG A 143 -5.89 -12.57 9.04
CA ARG A 143 -6.62 -13.46 8.14
C ARG A 143 -6.45 -14.88 8.66
N GLN A 144 -7.57 -15.55 8.89
CA GLN A 144 -7.57 -16.96 9.19
C GLN A 144 -7.20 -17.76 7.93
N ILE A 145 -6.24 -18.66 8.07
CA ILE A 145 -5.81 -19.59 7.01
C ILE A 145 -6.11 -20.99 7.51
N LEU A 146 -6.79 -21.75 6.66
CA LEU A 146 -6.99 -23.16 6.81
C LEU A 146 -6.18 -23.86 5.73
N ILE A 147 -5.37 -24.84 6.11
CA ILE A 147 -4.59 -25.63 5.15
C ILE A 147 -5.41 -26.85 4.81
N VAL A 148 -5.52 -27.15 3.51
CA VAL A 148 -6.14 -28.36 2.98
C VAL A 148 -5.05 -29.18 2.32
N CYS A 149 -4.92 -30.43 2.74
CA CYS A 149 -3.89 -31.40 2.38
C CYS A 149 -2.48 -31.07 2.92
N ALA A 150 -2.00 -31.91 3.81
CA ALA A 150 -0.65 -31.89 4.36
C ALA A 150 0.34 -32.48 3.34
N ASN A 151 1.26 -31.65 2.89
CA ASN A 151 2.33 -32.07 2.00
C ASN A 151 3.59 -31.24 2.27
N PRO A 152 4.76 -31.54 1.67
CA PRO A 152 5.99 -30.79 1.88
C PRO A 152 5.87 -29.28 1.56
N ARG A 153 4.98 -28.89 0.60
CA ARG A 153 4.72 -27.48 0.28
C ARG A 153 3.90 -26.80 1.38
N ALA A 154 2.93 -27.54 1.96
CA ALA A 154 2.16 -27.06 3.10
C ALA A 154 3.06 -26.81 4.31
N ARG A 155 4.06 -27.67 4.55
CA ARG A 155 5.09 -27.46 5.59
C ARG A 155 5.81 -26.13 5.42
N HIS A 156 6.32 -25.86 4.23
CA HIS A 156 6.99 -24.60 3.96
C HIS A 156 6.07 -23.39 4.15
N LEU A 157 4.80 -23.49 3.75
CA LEU A 157 3.81 -22.43 3.95
C LEU A 157 3.54 -22.18 5.44
N VAL A 158 3.41 -23.23 6.25
CA VAL A 158 3.27 -23.14 7.72
C VAL A 158 4.46 -22.44 8.34
N GLU A 159 5.67 -22.84 7.97
CA GLU A 159 6.91 -22.24 8.43
C GLU A 159 6.94 -20.74 8.13
N VAL A 160 6.59 -20.32 6.91
CA VAL A 160 6.51 -18.91 6.53
C VAL A 160 5.43 -18.17 7.32
N ILE A 161 4.27 -18.77 7.57
CA ILE A 161 3.20 -18.14 8.34
C ILE A 161 3.63 -17.91 9.80
N ILE A 162 4.24 -18.91 10.42
CA ILE A 162 4.67 -18.84 11.82
C ILE A 162 5.85 -17.88 12.00
N SER A 163 6.87 -17.94 11.12
CA SER A 163 8.05 -17.10 11.20
C SER A 163 7.78 -15.62 10.86
N HIS A 164 6.69 -15.33 10.14
CA HIS A 164 6.35 -13.99 9.69
C HIS A 164 4.99 -13.50 10.21
N GLY A 165 4.79 -13.55 11.51
CA GLY A 165 3.55 -13.09 12.17
C GLY A 165 3.12 -11.66 11.79
N GLN A 166 4.08 -10.82 11.31
CA GLN A 166 3.82 -9.47 10.83
C GLN A 166 2.93 -9.42 9.56
N TYR A 167 2.81 -10.52 8.82
CA TYR A 167 1.91 -10.58 7.66
C TYR A 167 0.43 -10.65 8.06
N GLY A 168 0.16 -10.91 9.35
CA GLY A 168 -1.19 -10.95 9.89
C GLY A 168 -1.99 -12.16 9.37
N TYR A 169 -1.34 -13.30 9.27
CA TYR A 169 -1.95 -14.60 9.03
C TYR A 169 -2.04 -15.38 10.33
N HIS A 170 -3.18 -15.99 10.57
CA HIS A 170 -3.41 -16.89 11.71
C HIS A 170 -3.82 -18.27 11.18
N LEU A 171 -3.01 -19.28 11.47
CA LEU A 171 -3.30 -20.64 11.07
C LEU A 171 -4.37 -21.22 12.01
N VAL A 172 -5.54 -21.56 11.47
CA VAL A 172 -6.66 -22.13 12.21
C VAL A 172 -6.44 -23.64 12.42
N GLY A 173 -5.95 -24.31 11.38
CA GLY A 173 -5.70 -25.74 11.42
C GLY A 173 -5.49 -26.33 10.04
N LEU A 174 -5.53 -27.66 10.02
CA LEU A 174 -5.30 -28.52 8.87
C LEU A 174 -6.48 -29.48 8.66
N LEU A 175 -6.88 -29.61 7.41
CA LEU A 175 -7.77 -30.69 6.94
C LEU A 175 -7.00 -31.61 6.00
N ASP A 176 -7.09 -32.91 6.23
CA ASP A 176 -6.53 -33.94 5.32
C ASP A 176 -7.34 -35.26 5.47
N ASP A 177 -7.63 -35.88 4.35
CA ASP A 177 -8.32 -37.20 4.36
C ASP A 177 -7.38 -38.32 4.77
N GLU A 178 -6.06 -38.12 4.74
CA GLU A 178 -5.05 -39.06 5.19
C GLU A 178 -4.39 -38.57 6.50
N PRO A 179 -4.86 -39.05 7.69
CA PRO A 179 -4.33 -38.60 8.99
C PRO A 179 -2.80 -38.80 9.14
N GLU A 180 -2.25 -39.78 8.43
CA GLU A 180 -0.81 -40.09 8.46
C GLU A 180 0.03 -38.93 7.92
N ARG A 181 -0.51 -38.15 7.00
CA ARG A 181 0.18 -36.95 6.44
C ARG A 181 0.32 -35.82 7.43
N VAL A 182 -0.48 -35.82 8.50
CA VAL A 182 -0.38 -34.79 9.56
C VAL A 182 1.01 -34.76 10.18
N GLN A 183 1.75 -35.90 10.15
CA GLN A 183 3.13 -35.96 10.64
C GLN A 183 4.08 -34.96 9.97
N TYR A 184 3.81 -34.50 8.72
CA TYR A 184 4.59 -33.49 8.06
C TYR A 184 4.54 -32.12 8.76
N LEU A 185 3.52 -31.88 9.59
CA LEU A 185 3.26 -30.62 10.26
C LEU A 185 3.31 -30.72 11.80
N LYS A 186 3.59 -31.92 12.37
CA LYS A 186 3.68 -32.15 13.81
C LYS A 186 4.60 -31.19 14.55
N GLU A 187 5.69 -30.79 13.89
CA GLU A 187 6.72 -29.89 14.46
C GLU A 187 6.18 -28.50 14.76
N TYR A 188 5.07 -28.10 14.12
CA TYR A 188 4.52 -26.73 14.17
C TYR A 188 3.26 -26.61 15.04
N ASP A 189 2.89 -27.65 15.79
CA ASP A 189 1.70 -27.66 16.67
C ASP A 189 0.41 -27.21 15.95
N VAL A 190 0.21 -27.70 14.71
CA VAL A 190 -0.96 -27.36 13.89
C VAL A 190 -2.12 -28.25 14.28
N ASN A 191 -3.26 -27.65 14.62
CA ASN A 191 -4.47 -28.39 14.96
C ASN A 191 -5.00 -29.14 13.75
N TYR A 192 -5.13 -30.47 13.86
CA TYR A 192 -5.84 -31.29 12.89
C TYR A 192 -7.35 -31.21 13.15
N LEU A 193 -8.12 -30.78 12.14
CA LEU A 193 -9.54 -30.48 12.25
C LEU A 193 -10.44 -31.55 11.61
N GLY A 194 -9.86 -32.53 10.92
CA GLY A 194 -10.60 -33.62 10.27
C GLY A 194 -10.30 -33.78 8.79
N GLY A 195 -11.17 -34.52 8.08
CA GLY A 195 -11.07 -34.72 6.64
C GLY A 195 -11.55 -33.50 5.83
N VAL A 196 -11.29 -33.52 4.54
CA VAL A 196 -11.68 -32.40 3.62
C VAL A 196 -13.19 -32.21 3.60
N HIS A 197 -13.96 -33.26 3.81
CA HIS A 197 -15.43 -33.21 3.89
C HIS A 197 -15.96 -32.43 5.11
N ASP A 198 -15.15 -32.20 6.14
CA ASP A 198 -15.53 -31.42 7.31
C ASP A 198 -15.42 -29.89 7.07
N LEU A 199 -14.95 -29.47 5.90
CA LEU A 199 -14.76 -28.05 5.56
C LEU A 199 -16.05 -27.21 5.71
N GLU A 200 -17.22 -27.81 5.47
CA GLU A 200 -18.51 -27.10 5.59
C GLU A 200 -18.95 -26.88 7.05
N ARG A 201 -18.33 -27.58 7.99
CA ARG A 201 -18.67 -27.51 9.43
C ARG A 201 -17.79 -26.50 10.20
N ILE A 202 -16.70 -26.02 9.58
CA ILE A 202 -15.72 -25.08 10.13
C ILE A 202 -16.02 -23.65 9.66
#